data_c4fb12bb13acfe4917c37ca3cbb0d9b8
#
_entry.id   c4fb12bb13acfe4917c37ca3cbb0d9b8
#
_cell.length_a   1.000
_cell.length_b   1.000
_cell.length_c   1.000
_cell.angle_alpha   90.00
_cell.angle_beta   90.00
_cell.angle_gamma   90.00
#
_symmetry.space_group_name_H-M   'P 1'
#
loop_
_entity.id
_entity.type
_entity.pdbx_description
1 polymer ?
#
loop_
_entity_poly.entity_id
_entity_poly.type
_entity_poly.pdbx_seq_one_letter_code
_entity_poly.pdbx_strand_id
1 'polypeptide(L)'
;MNSTQTVLKINNLEIWAYHGWYPEERLIGGLYNIDISIGLDLNTTTLQLADTVDYQDVVDLTKSIMKREFKLIEESCTALYHEVLTLSTQINQLEVTVTKLNIPINNLQSTSFTIRS
;
A
#
# COMPACT_ATOMS: atom_id res chain seq x y z
N MET A 1 11.04 9.91 28.56
CA MET A 1 10.39 8.96 27.64
C MET A 1 9.52 9.71 26.67
N ASN A 2 9.65 9.43 25.41
CA ASN A 2 8.86 10.10 24.39
C ASN A 2 7.60 9.29 24.10
N SER A 3 6.42 9.91 24.30
CA SER A 3 5.13 9.29 24.00
C SER A 3 4.60 9.65 22.60
N THR A 4 5.39 10.41 21.83
CA THR A 4 5.00 10.85 20.49
C THR A 4 5.05 9.69 19.51
N GLN A 5 3.98 9.54 18.74
CA GLN A 5 3.92 8.62 17.63
C GLN A 5 4.10 9.39 16.32
N THR A 6 4.86 8.82 15.40
CA THR A 6 5.09 9.43 14.10
C THR A 6 4.62 8.49 13.00
N VAL A 7 3.92 9.05 12.01
CA VAL A 7 3.30 8.28 10.94
C VAL A 7 3.58 8.96 9.61
N LEU A 8 4.12 8.19 8.66
CA LEU A 8 4.24 8.61 7.27
C LEU A 8 3.14 7.94 6.48
N LYS A 9 2.41 8.72 5.68
CA LYS A 9 1.30 8.18 4.87
C LYS A 9 1.50 8.43 3.40
N ILE A 10 1.19 7.39 2.60
CA ILE A 10 0.97 7.51 1.17
C ILE A 10 -0.54 7.52 0.97
N ASN A 11 -1.05 8.58 0.38
CA ASN A 11 -2.49 8.80 0.26
C ASN A 11 -2.94 8.74 -1.19
N ASN A 12 -3.89 7.86 -1.49
CA ASN A 12 -4.57 7.80 -2.78
C ASN A 12 -3.60 7.64 -3.97
N LEU A 13 -2.68 6.68 -3.88
CA LEU A 13 -1.83 6.37 -5.03
C LEU A 13 -2.64 5.58 -6.05
N GLU A 14 -2.94 6.19 -7.19
CA GLU A 14 -3.70 5.56 -8.25
C GLU A 14 -2.79 4.77 -9.18
N ILE A 15 -3.14 3.50 -9.41
CA ILE A 15 -2.38 2.61 -10.26
C ILE A 15 -3.33 1.79 -11.12
N TRP A 16 -3.05 1.74 -12.42
CA TRP A 16 -3.71 0.78 -13.31
C TRP A 16 -3.00 -0.56 -13.17
N ALA A 17 -3.75 -1.62 -12.88
CA ALA A 17 -3.19 -2.94 -12.65
C ALA A 17 -4.06 -4.02 -13.29
N TYR A 18 -3.44 -5.17 -13.56
CA TYR A 18 -4.07 -6.28 -14.27
C TYR A 18 -4.34 -7.42 -13.29
N HIS A 19 -5.25 -7.15 -12.34
CA HIS A 19 -5.66 -8.11 -11.32
C HIS A 19 -7.10 -8.53 -11.56
N GLY A 20 -7.45 -9.72 -11.11
CA GLY A 20 -8.81 -10.20 -11.12
C GLY A 20 -8.89 -11.72 -11.13
N TRP A 21 -9.99 -12.24 -10.58
CA TRP A 21 -10.21 -13.67 -10.53
C TRP A 21 -10.41 -14.26 -11.93
N TYR A 22 -11.11 -13.53 -12.81
CA TYR A 22 -11.39 -13.98 -14.17
C TYR A 22 -10.30 -13.52 -15.14
N PRO A 23 -9.97 -14.35 -16.18
CA PRO A 23 -8.95 -13.98 -17.16
C PRO A 23 -9.24 -12.67 -17.88
N GLU A 24 -10.50 -12.34 -18.14
CA GLU A 24 -10.89 -11.09 -18.81
C GLU A 24 -10.49 -9.87 -17.98
N GLU A 25 -10.65 -9.95 -16.67
CA GLU A 25 -10.26 -8.86 -15.76
C GLU A 25 -8.74 -8.63 -15.81
N ARG A 26 -7.95 -9.70 -15.86
CA ARG A 26 -6.49 -9.61 -15.94
C ARG A 26 -6.01 -9.10 -17.29
N LEU A 27 -6.80 -9.33 -18.33
CA LEU A 27 -6.46 -8.85 -19.68
C LEU A 27 -6.75 -7.35 -19.83
N ILE A 28 -7.89 -6.89 -19.33
CA ILE A 28 -8.36 -5.52 -19.48
C ILE A 28 -7.71 -4.60 -18.44
N GLY A 29 -7.54 -5.10 -17.22
CA GLY A 29 -7.05 -4.32 -16.10
C GLY A 29 -8.12 -3.44 -15.48
N GLY A 30 -7.73 -2.71 -14.46
CA GLY A 30 -8.61 -1.80 -13.73
C GLY A 30 -7.83 -0.79 -12.91
N LEU A 31 -8.55 0.20 -12.40
CA LEU A 31 -7.96 1.24 -11.58
C LEU A 31 -8.01 0.83 -10.12
N TYR A 32 -6.87 0.96 -9.46
CA TYR A 32 -6.70 0.66 -8.03
C TYR A 32 -6.18 1.89 -7.31
N ASN A 33 -6.56 2.00 -6.05
CA ASN A 33 -6.10 3.06 -5.18
C ASN A 33 -5.40 2.42 -3.98
N ILE A 34 -4.19 2.90 -3.66
CA ILE A 34 -3.39 2.35 -2.59
C ILE A 34 -3.17 3.43 -1.52
N ASP A 35 -3.45 3.07 -0.27
CA ASP A 35 -3.18 3.87 0.90
C ASP A 35 -2.27 3.09 1.84
N ILE A 36 -1.17 3.72 2.28
CA ILE A 36 -0.20 3.09 3.17
C ILE A 36 0.08 4.04 4.32
N SER A 37 -0.04 3.54 5.55
CA SER A 37 0.25 4.28 6.77
C SER A 37 1.38 3.56 7.51
N ILE A 38 2.51 4.24 7.69
CA ILE A 38 3.73 3.67 8.25
C ILE A 38 4.05 4.37 9.56
N GLY A 39 3.90 3.64 10.68
CA GLY A 39 4.35 4.11 11.98
C GLY A 39 5.85 3.92 12.11
N LEU A 40 6.56 4.96 12.51
CA LEU A 40 8.01 4.98 12.58
C LEU A 40 8.50 5.44 13.96
N ASP A 41 9.58 4.82 14.44
CA ASP A 41 10.27 5.27 15.64
C ASP A 41 11.27 6.35 15.23
N LEU A 42 10.82 7.62 15.32
CA LEU A 42 11.65 8.76 14.94
C LEU A 42 11.96 9.64 16.15
N ASN A 43 13.20 10.12 16.22
CA ASN A 43 13.56 11.22 17.10
C ASN A 43 13.32 12.53 16.34
N THR A 44 12.21 13.22 16.68
CA THR A 44 11.77 14.40 15.93
C THR A 44 12.65 15.64 16.18
N THR A 45 13.63 15.55 17.06
CA THR A 45 14.57 16.66 17.32
C THR A 45 15.84 16.55 16.47
N THR A 46 16.16 15.37 15.92
CA THR A 46 17.41 15.12 15.18
C THR A 46 17.16 14.31 13.92
N LEU A 47 16.15 14.72 13.14
CA LEU A 47 15.73 13.97 11.94
C LEU A 47 16.76 14.06 10.83
N GLN A 48 17.05 12.90 10.25
CA GLN A 48 17.83 12.75 9.01
C GLN A 48 17.11 11.76 8.10
N LEU A 49 17.36 11.84 6.81
CA LEU A 49 16.72 10.93 5.84
C LEU A 49 16.98 9.47 6.17
N ALA A 50 18.16 9.14 6.69
CA ALA A 50 18.50 7.77 7.06
C ALA A 50 17.65 7.21 8.22
N ASP A 51 17.02 8.09 9.01
CA ASP A 51 16.22 7.69 10.17
C ASP A 51 14.78 7.36 9.83
N THR A 52 14.35 7.66 8.61
CA THR A 52 12.99 7.47 8.16
C THR A 52 12.94 6.58 6.92
N VAL A 53 11.73 6.32 6.45
CA VAL A 53 11.50 5.66 5.16
C VAL A 53 11.34 6.73 4.10
N ASP A 54 12.09 6.63 3.01
CA ASP A 54 11.90 7.50 1.85
C ASP A 54 10.58 7.11 1.16
N TYR A 55 9.64 8.05 1.10
CA TYR A 55 8.34 7.75 0.48
C TYR A 55 8.45 7.41 -1.00
N GLN A 56 9.49 7.90 -1.69
CA GLN A 56 9.72 7.52 -3.09
C GLN A 56 9.99 6.03 -3.21
N ASP A 57 10.74 5.45 -2.27
CA ASP A 57 10.99 4.00 -2.25
C ASP A 57 9.70 3.21 -2.03
N VAL A 58 8.82 3.71 -1.19
CA VAL A 58 7.51 3.08 -0.95
C VAL A 58 6.68 3.10 -2.23
N VAL A 59 6.63 4.24 -2.92
CA VAL A 59 5.88 4.40 -4.17
C VAL A 59 6.45 3.48 -5.25
N ASP A 60 7.77 3.46 -5.42
CA ASP A 60 8.43 2.62 -6.44
C ASP A 60 8.19 1.13 -6.17
N LEU A 61 8.29 0.72 -4.91
CA LEU A 61 8.01 -0.66 -4.50
C LEU A 61 6.55 -1.02 -4.80
N THR A 62 5.63 -0.14 -4.45
CA THR A 62 4.20 -0.35 -4.68
C THR A 62 3.91 -0.52 -6.17
N LYS A 63 4.46 0.36 -7.01
CA LYS A 63 4.28 0.26 -8.46
C LYS A 63 4.84 -1.05 -9.00
N SER A 64 5.99 -1.48 -8.50
CA SER A 64 6.62 -2.73 -8.91
C SER A 64 5.76 -3.94 -8.56
N ILE A 65 5.22 -3.98 -7.34
CA ILE A 65 4.37 -5.09 -6.90
C ILE A 65 3.06 -5.13 -7.69
N MET A 66 2.44 -3.96 -7.90
CA MET A 66 1.16 -3.89 -8.61
C MET A 66 1.27 -4.24 -10.11
N LYS A 67 2.48 -4.32 -10.67
CA LYS A 67 2.70 -4.84 -12.03
C LYS A 67 2.53 -6.34 -12.12
N ARG A 68 2.64 -7.06 -11.00
CA ARG A 68 2.39 -8.51 -10.98
C ARG A 68 0.90 -8.76 -11.17
N GLU A 69 0.55 -9.93 -11.72
CA GLU A 69 -0.83 -10.35 -11.81
C GLU A 69 -1.26 -11.04 -10.52
N PHE A 70 -2.34 -10.56 -9.92
CA PHE A 70 -2.96 -11.20 -8.76
C PHE A 70 -4.42 -11.51 -9.08
N LYS A 71 -4.90 -12.64 -8.60
CA LYS A 71 -6.31 -13.02 -8.79
C LYS A 71 -7.22 -12.31 -7.79
N LEU A 72 -6.71 -12.00 -6.60
CA LEU A 72 -7.46 -11.37 -5.52
C LEU A 72 -6.74 -10.09 -5.06
N ILE A 73 -7.50 -9.06 -4.72
CA ILE A 73 -6.92 -7.84 -4.12
C ILE A 73 -6.25 -8.15 -2.78
N GLU A 74 -6.75 -9.15 -2.06
CA GLU A 74 -6.15 -9.62 -0.82
C GLU A 74 -4.71 -10.08 -1.02
N GLU A 75 -4.43 -10.74 -2.14
CA GLU A 75 -3.07 -11.20 -2.46
C GLU A 75 -2.13 -10.03 -2.72
N SER A 76 -2.58 -9.01 -3.47
CA SER A 76 -1.78 -7.83 -3.74
C SER A 76 -1.50 -7.04 -2.45
N CYS A 77 -2.50 -6.91 -1.60
CA CYS A 77 -2.37 -6.24 -0.31
C CYS A 77 -1.39 -6.97 0.60
N THR A 78 -1.46 -8.30 0.64
CA THR A 78 -0.55 -9.14 1.42
C THR A 78 0.89 -8.96 0.96
N ALA A 79 1.13 -8.98 -0.35
CA ALA A 79 2.46 -8.78 -0.91
C ALA A 79 3.01 -7.40 -0.55
N LEU A 80 2.18 -6.35 -0.70
CA LEU A 80 2.55 -4.98 -0.34
C LEU A 80 2.92 -4.88 1.13
N TYR A 81 2.08 -5.43 2.01
CA TYR A 81 2.29 -5.37 3.45
C TYR A 81 3.64 -5.97 3.84
N HIS A 82 3.93 -7.18 3.37
CA HIS A 82 5.17 -7.85 3.74
C HIS A 82 6.40 -7.18 3.15
N GLU A 83 6.33 -6.69 1.92
CA GLU A 83 7.49 -6.08 1.28
C GLU A 83 7.77 -4.66 1.81
N VAL A 84 6.74 -3.89 2.16
CA VAL A 84 6.94 -2.59 2.78
C VAL A 84 7.65 -2.73 4.14
N LEU A 85 7.32 -3.77 4.90
CA LEU A 85 7.99 -4.03 6.18
C LEU A 85 9.51 -4.21 6.03
N THR A 86 9.98 -4.64 4.87
CA THR A 86 11.42 -4.85 4.64
C THR A 86 12.19 -3.56 4.42
N LEU A 87 11.50 -2.44 4.21
CA LEU A 87 12.16 -1.17 3.89
C LEU A 87 12.90 -0.55 5.07
N SER A 88 12.47 -0.86 6.30
CA SER A 88 13.12 -0.31 7.49
C SER A 88 12.81 -1.15 8.73
N THR A 89 13.81 -1.27 9.60
CA THR A 89 13.61 -1.87 10.93
C THR A 89 12.94 -0.91 11.91
N GLN A 90 12.79 0.36 11.52
CA GLN A 90 12.16 1.39 12.35
C GLN A 90 10.63 1.36 12.28
N ILE A 91 10.07 0.57 11.38
CA ILE A 91 8.61 0.47 11.23
C ILE A 91 8.03 -0.29 12.43
N ASN A 92 7.18 0.39 13.21
CA ASN A 92 6.54 -0.21 14.40
C ASN A 92 5.06 -0.52 14.18
N GLN A 93 4.44 0.10 13.19
CA GLN A 93 3.06 -0.16 12.76
C GLN A 93 2.96 0.00 11.27
N LEU A 94 2.10 -0.78 10.64
CA LEU A 94 1.88 -0.67 9.20
C LEU A 94 0.41 -0.97 8.90
N GLU A 95 -0.19 -0.12 8.07
CA GLU A 95 -1.50 -0.36 7.52
C GLU A 95 -1.45 -0.17 6.02
N VAL A 96 -1.92 -1.16 5.28
CA VAL A 96 -1.99 -1.14 3.82
C VAL A 96 -3.42 -1.39 3.39
N THR A 97 -3.97 -0.51 2.57
CA THR A 97 -5.29 -0.66 1.98
C THR A 97 -5.19 -0.64 0.46
N VAL A 98 -5.72 -1.67 -0.18
CA VAL A 98 -5.88 -1.72 -1.64
C VAL A 98 -7.37 -1.61 -1.94
N THR A 99 -7.74 -0.62 -2.74
CA THR A 99 -9.11 -0.35 -3.14
C THR A 99 -9.25 -0.57 -4.65
N LYS A 100 -10.21 -1.41 -5.03
CA LYS A 100 -10.57 -1.57 -6.44
C LYS A 100 -11.68 -0.58 -6.78
N LEU A 101 -11.41 0.25 -7.78
CA LEU A 101 -12.35 1.27 -8.27
C LEU A 101 -13.09 0.74 -9.52
N ASN A 102 -14.16 1.43 -9.89
CA ASN A 102 -14.92 1.16 -11.12
C ASN A 102 -15.39 -0.29 -11.24
N ILE A 103 -15.95 -0.82 -10.15
CA ILE A 103 -16.45 -2.19 -10.11
C ILE A 103 -17.74 -2.27 -10.91
N PRO A 104 -17.91 -3.30 -11.78
CA PRO A 104 -19.11 -3.45 -12.58
C PRO A 104 -20.27 -4.06 -11.79
N ILE A 105 -20.53 -3.54 -10.61
CA ILE A 105 -21.66 -3.91 -9.76
C ILE A 105 -22.49 -2.66 -9.53
N ASN A 106 -23.77 -2.75 -9.84
CA ASN A 106 -24.67 -1.62 -9.74
C ASN A 106 -24.73 -1.10 -8.28
N ASN A 107 -24.61 0.22 -8.13
CA ASN A 107 -24.64 0.93 -6.84
C ASN A 107 -23.42 0.71 -5.93
N LEU A 108 -22.40 -0.01 -6.38
CA LEU A 108 -21.16 -0.20 -5.64
C LEU A 108 -20.05 0.67 -6.25
N GLN A 109 -19.51 1.63 -5.48
CA GLN A 109 -18.45 2.50 -5.97
C GLN A 109 -17.08 1.84 -5.92
N SER A 110 -16.81 1.11 -4.85
CA SER A 110 -15.50 0.49 -4.66
C SER A 110 -15.58 -0.65 -3.66
N THR A 111 -14.54 -1.48 -3.65
CA THR A 111 -14.31 -2.44 -2.60
C THR A 111 -12.86 -2.36 -2.17
N SER A 112 -12.57 -2.58 -0.90
CA SER A 112 -11.22 -2.47 -0.39
C SER A 112 -10.89 -3.59 0.58
N PHE A 113 -9.60 -3.85 0.70
CA PHE A 113 -9.06 -4.80 1.65
C PHE A 113 -7.89 -4.14 2.38
N THR A 114 -7.86 -4.30 3.71
CA THR A 114 -6.86 -3.67 4.57
C THR A 114 -6.18 -4.72 5.43
N ILE A 115 -4.84 -4.60 5.52
CA ILE A 115 -4.05 -5.33 6.51
C ILE A 115 -3.41 -4.29 7.43
N ARG A 116 -3.59 -4.48 8.73
CA ARG A 116 -2.95 -3.60 9.72
C ARG A 116 -2.36 -4.43 10.84
N SER A 117 -1.22 -3.97 11.33
CA SER A 117 -0.56 -4.58 12.48
C SER A 117 -1.09 -4.02 13.80
#